data_745a434d3a1351cbbbdf5a73eaaf5f17
#
_entry.id   745a434d3a1351cbbbdf5a73eaaf5f17
#
_cell.length_a   1.000
_cell.length_b   1.000
_cell.length_c   1.000
_cell.angle_alpha   90.00
_cell.angle_beta   90.00
_cell.angle_gamma   90.00
#
_symmetry.space_group_name_H-M   'P 1'
#
loop_
_entity.id
_entity.type
_entity.pdbx_description
1 polymer ?
#
loop_
_entity_poly.entity_id
_entity_poly.type
_entity_poly.pdbx_seq_one_letter_code
_entity_poly.pdbx_strand_id
1 'polypeptide(L)'
;MEAIVVVVLLGVVAGLTAPRLVGSDSRRADTAASSVAGVLTVIAQRETLGTVRMALAYDPQERTLRLERLELPTDDEGRILPITRRQTGEWREDPLAPEVSLGPVRIDEVRTDGVTVSDDEWRLEFVPGEARPLIEMDLVARIEGRERTWRVELLPYASEADKWSTTGGGRRDGERLRSVDLEELGLSDLPW
;
A
#
# COMPACT_ATOMS: atom_id res chain seq x y z
N MET A 1 -27.15 4.25 50.31
CA MET A 1 -26.40 5.37 49.73
C MET A 1 -25.22 4.88 48.87
N GLU A 2 -24.49 3.82 49.25
CA GLU A 2 -23.32 3.29 48.52
C GLU A 2 -23.66 2.81 47.09
N ALA A 3 -24.79 2.16 46.86
CA ALA A 3 -25.16 1.65 45.53
C ALA A 3 -25.31 2.78 44.48
N ILE A 4 -25.79 3.95 44.86
CA ILE A 4 -25.96 5.07 43.96
C ILE A 4 -24.59 5.64 43.55
N VAL A 5 -23.65 5.73 44.48
CA VAL A 5 -22.29 6.22 44.22
C VAL A 5 -21.56 5.28 43.24
N VAL A 6 -21.71 3.96 43.40
CA VAL A 6 -21.11 2.96 42.51
C VAL A 6 -21.70 3.07 41.11
N VAL A 7 -23.01 3.22 40.95
CA VAL A 7 -23.65 3.35 39.65
C VAL A 7 -23.22 4.66 38.95
N VAL A 8 -23.12 5.75 39.68
CA VAL A 8 -22.63 7.02 39.11
C VAL A 8 -21.18 6.92 38.70
N LEU A 9 -20.32 6.31 39.52
CA LEU A 9 -18.91 6.09 39.15
C LEU A 9 -18.76 5.19 37.91
N LEU A 10 -19.52 4.09 37.82
CA LEU A 10 -19.55 3.22 36.64
C LEU A 10 -20.04 3.98 35.40
N GLY A 11 -21.06 4.82 35.55
CA GLY A 11 -21.55 5.67 34.44
C GLY A 11 -20.52 6.67 33.96
N VAL A 12 -19.77 7.31 34.87
CA VAL A 12 -18.68 8.23 34.52
C VAL A 12 -17.54 7.51 33.85
N VAL A 13 -17.11 6.36 34.38
CA VAL A 13 -16.05 5.54 33.77
C VAL A 13 -16.47 5.03 32.37
N ALA A 14 -17.69 4.52 32.24
CA ALA A 14 -18.21 4.08 30.93
C ALA A 14 -18.30 5.26 29.95
N GLY A 15 -18.75 6.44 30.40
CA GLY A 15 -18.84 7.63 29.56
C GLY A 15 -17.48 8.17 29.10
N LEU A 16 -16.42 7.99 29.90
CA LEU A 16 -15.06 8.42 29.55
C LEU A 16 -14.33 7.40 28.66
N THR A 17 -14.67 6.11 28.78
CA THR A 17 -13.99 5.04 28.00
C THR A 17 -14.65 4.75 26.66
N ALA A 18 -15.97 4.86 26.56
CA ALA A 18 -16.70 4.58 25.32
C ALA A 18 -16.22 5.38 24.10
N PRO A 19 -15.96 6.70 24.16
CA PRO A 19 -15.47 7.45 23.01
C PRO A 19 -14.08 7.03 22.53
N ARG A 20 -13.24 6.48 23.43
CA ARG A 20 -11.89 6.02 23.06
C ARG A 20 -11.89 4.69 22.31
N LEU A 21 -12.89 3.86 22.53
CA LEU A 21 -13.04 2.57 21.85
C LEU A 21 -13.61 2.75 20.44
N VAL A 22 -14.60 3.66 20.29
CA VAL A 22 -15.32 3.89 19.03
C VAL A 22 -14.42 4.44 17.91
N GLY A 23 -13.33 5.14 18.22
CA GLY A 23 -12.41 5.68 17.19
C GLY A 23 -11.23 4.78 16.83
N SER A 24 -11.04 3.64 17.52
CA SER A 24 -9.84 2.83 17.35
C SER A 24 -9.81 2.09 16.00
N ASP A 25 -10.93 1.55 15.56
CA ASP A 25 -11.00 0.77 14.34
C ASP A 25 -10.83 1.63 13.08
N SER A 26 -11.39 2.85 13.11
CA SER A 26 -11.19 3.82 12.04
C SER A 26 -9.71 4.20 11.89
N ARG A 27 -9.02 4.43 13.01
CA ARG A 27 -7.59 4.77 13.01
C ARG A 27 -6.74 3.58 12.54
N ARG A 28 -7.06 2.36 12.99
CA ARG A 28 -6.36 1.14 12.54
C ARG A 28 -6.51 0.93 11.05
N ALA A 29 -7.71 1.11 10.52
CA ALA A 29 -7.95 0.98 9.09
C ALA A 29 -7.20 2.06 8.28
N ASP A 30 -7.21 3.30 8.74
CA ASP A 30 -6.47 4.38 8.06
C ASP A 30 -4.95 4.15 8.14
N THR A 31 -4.45 3.64 9.26
CA THR A 31 -3.04 3.26 9.41
C THR A 31 -2.67 2.12 8.46
N ALA A 32 -3.51 1.08 8.36
CA ALA A 32 -3.26 -0.03 7.43
C ALA A 32 -3.23 0.47 5.98
N ALA A 33 -4.18 1.31 5.57
CA ALA A 33 -4.17 1.90 4.24
C ALA A 33 -2.92 2.77 3.99
N SER A 34 -2.46 3.52 5.00
CA SER A 34 -1.20 4.28 4.93
C SER A 34 0.02 3.36 4.82
N SER A 35 0.02 2.22 5.51
CA SER A 35 1.10 1.24 5.43
C SER A 35 1.20 0.62 4.03
N VAL A 36 0.05 0.36 3.38
CA VAL A 36 0.02 -0.09 1.98
C VAL A 36 0.67 0.96 1.07
N ALA A 37 0.29 2.24 1.20
CA ALA A 37 0.92 3.33 0.45
C ALA A 37 2.42 3.42 0.75
N GLY A 38 2.83 3.20 1.99
CA GLY A 38 4.24 3.17 2.40
C GLY A 38 5.03 2.08 1.69
N VAL A 39 4.49 0.85 1.58
CA VAL A 39 5.16 -0.25 0.85
C VAL A 39 5.29 0.08 -0.63
N LEU A 40 4.25 0.60 -1.27
CA LEU A 40 4.34 1.03 -2.67
C LEU A 40 5.36 2.15 -2.87
N THR A 41 5.48 3.07 -1.91
CA THR A 41 6.52 4.11 -1.90
C THR A 41 7.92 3.51 -1.80
N VAL A 42 8.13 2.51 -0.93
CA VAL A 42 9.41 1.79 -0.84
C VAL A 42 9.77 1.13 -2.17
N ILE A 43 8.81 0.51 -2.85
CA ILE A 43 9.02 -0.06 -4.19
C ILE A 43 9.50 1.02 -5.16
N ALA A 44 8.81 2.17 -5.21
CA ALA A 44 9.15 3.28 -6.08
C ALA A 44 10.59 3.79 -5.87
N GLN A 45 10.97 3.95 -4.62
CA GLN A 45 12.32 4.43 -4.26
C GLN A 45 13.41 3.41 -4.59
N ARG A 46 13.12 2.11 -4.37
CA ARG A 46 14.09 1.04 -4.62
C ARG A 46 14.30 0.74 -6.08
N GLU A 47 13.24 0.78 -6.88
CA GLU A 47 13.34 0.59 -8.31
C GLU A 47 14.29 1.62 -8.96
N THR A 48 14.28 2.86 -8.45
CA THR A 48 15.17 3.92 -8.92
C THR A 48 16.64 3.65 -8.58
N LEU A 49 16.92 2.93 -7.49
CA LEU A 49 18.26 2.70 -6.97
C LEU A 49 18.78 1.27 -7.21
N GLY A 50 17.90 0.35 -7.61
CA GLY A 50 18.15 -1.07 -7.48
C GLY A 50 18.52 -1.78 -8.77
N THR A 51 19.33 -2.82 -8.59
CA THR A 51 19.67 -3.83 -9.61
C THR A 51 18.99 -5.18 -9.30
N VAL A 52 18.17 -5.26 -8.26
CA VAL A 52 17.56 -6.49 -7.75
C VAL A 52 16.10 -6.54 -8.15
N ARG A 53 15.66 -7.69 -8.68
CA ARG A 53 14.24 -7.95 -8.93
C ARG A 53 13.50 -8.00 -7.60
N MET A 54 12.38 -7.33 -7.55
CA MET A 54 11.50 -7.29 -6.38
C MET A 54 10.12 -7.78 -6.76
N ALA A 55 9.34 -8.18 -5.77
CA ALA A 55 7.95 -8.49 -5.94
C ALA A 55 7.14 -8.04 -4.72
N LEU A 56 5.95 -7.53 -4.97
CA LEU A 56 4.95 -7.33 -3.94
C LEU A 56 4.04 -8.56 -3.95
N ALA A 57 4.03 -9.30 -2.85
CA ALA A 57 3.22 -10.49 -2.66
C ALA A 57 2.09 -10.24 -1.65
N TYR A 58 0.93 -10.80 -1.93
CA TYR A 58 -0.22 -10.77 -1.02
C TYR A 58 -0.57 -12.18 -0.57
N ASP A 59 -0.67 -12.35 0.75
CA ASP A 59 -1.17 -13.57 1.39
C ASP A 59 -2.60 -13.32 1.91
N PRO A 60 -3.62 -13.95 1.30
CA PRO A 60 -5.02 -13.78 1.71
C PRO A 60 -5.34 -14.44 3.05
N GLN A 61 -4.59 -15.48 3.47
CA GLN A 61 -4.84 -16.19 4.72
C GLN A 61 -4.36 -15.38 5.91
N GLU A 62 -3.16 -14.84 5.82
CA GLU A 62 -2.58 -13.97 6.85
C GLU A 62 -3.01 -12.52 6.70
N ARG A 63 -3.57 -12.16 5.53
CA ARG A 63 -3.98 -10.81 5.15
C ARG A 63 -2.81 -9.84 5.28
N THR A 64 -1.69 -10.23 4.70
CA THR A 64 -0.44 -9.48 4.72
C THR A 64 0.05 -9.17 3.33
N LEU A 65 0.71 -8.00 3.21
CA LEU A 65 1.50 -7.62 2.05
C LEU A 65 2.97 -7.70 2.43
N ARG A 66 3.76 -8.37 1.59
CA ARG A 66 5.20 -8.52 1.76
C ARG A 66 5.93 -8.02 0.54
N LEU A 67 7.01 -7.29 0.76
CA LEU A 67 7.96 -7.01 -0.29
C LEU A 67 9.02 -8.12 -0.28
N GLU A 68 9.17 -8.78 -1.41
CA GLU A 68 10.13 -9.84 -1.61
C GLU A 68 11.23 -9.40 -2.58
N ARG A 69 12.40 -9.94 -2.43
CA ARG A 69 13.50 -9.79 -3.36
C ARG A 69 13.92 -11.14 -3.92
N LEU A 70 14.31 -11.17 -5.19
CA LEU A 70 14.86 -12.37 -5.80
C LEU A 70 16.33 -12.51 -5.42
N GLU A 71 16.64 -13.47 -4.57
CA GLU A 71 18.02 -13.84 -4.28
C GLU A 71 18.55 -14.79 -5.33
N LEU A 72 19.63 -14.38 -5.96
CA LEU A 72 20.33 -15.23 -6.91
C LEU A 72 21.27 -16.20 -6.17
N PRO A 73 21.41 -17.44 -6.62
CA PRO A 73 22.32 -18.38 -6.01
C PRO A 73 23.75 -17.84 -6.06
N THR A 74 24.45 -17.93 -4.95
CA THR A 74 25.86 -17.54 -4.80
C THR A 74 26.71 -18.78 -4.58
N ASP A 75 27.97 -18.75 -4.99
CA ASP A 75 28.96 -19.77 -4.64
C ASP A 75 29.43 -19.59 -3.17
N ASP A 76 30.27 -20.53 -2.69
CA ASP A 76 30.82 -20.51 -1.34
C ASP A 76 31.71 -19.26 -1.08
N GLU A 77 32.10 -18.55 -2.11
CA GLU A 77 32.89 -17.31 -2.05
C GLU A 77 31.99 -16.05 -2.13
N GLY A 78 30.67 -16.24 -2.18
CA GLY A 78 29.68 -15.15 -2.22
C GLY A 78 29.54 -14.48 -3.62
N ARG A 79 30.04 -15.11 -4.69
CA ARG A 79 29.89 -14.62 -6.06
C ARG A 79 28.58 -15.11 -6.63
N ILE A 80 27.86 -14.22 -7.29
CA ILE A 80 26.62 -14.57 -7.99
C ILE A 80 26.97 -15.56 -9.11
N LEU A 81 26.37 -16.74 -9.05
CA LEU A 81 26.51 -17.73 -10.10
C LEU A 81 25.84 -17.25 -11.40
N PRO A 82 26.44 -17.49 -12.57
CA PRO A 82 25.84 -17.11 -13.82
C PRO A 82 24.49 -17.80 -13.96
N ILE A 83 23.45 -17.00 -14.20
CA ILE A 83 22.07 -17.49 -14.36
C ILE A 83 22.02 -18.39 -15.59
N THR A 84 22.01 -19.68 -15.38
CA THR A 84 21.61 -20.63 -16.42
C THR A 84 20.10 -20.68 -16.48
N ARG A 85 19.51 -20.92 -17.67
CA ARG A 85 18.04 -20.97 -17.90
C ARG A 85 17.25 -21.88 -16.93
N ARG A 86 17.92 -22.64 -16.07
CA ARG A 86 17.33 -23.57 -15.09
C ARG A 86 17.50 -23.15 -13.64
N GLN A 87 18.28 -22.11 -13.34
CA GLN A 87 18.43 -21.60 -11.97
C GLN A 87 17.43 -20.47 -11.76
N THR A 88 16.29 -20.83 -11.19
CA THR A 88 15.35 -19.87 -10.63
C THR A 88 15.91 -19.41 -9.29
N GLY A 89 16.11 -18.11 -9.14
CA GLY A 89 16.40 -17.52 -7.82
C GLY A 89 15.27 -17.84 -6.82
N GLU A 90 15.55 -17.66 -5.57
CA GLU A 90 14.57 -17.84 -4.47
C GLU A 90 14.02 -16.48 -4.05
N TRP A 91 12.70 -16.38 -3.96
CA TRP A 91 12.06 -15.19 -3.43
C TRP A 91 12.17 -15.20 -1.91
N ARG A 92 12.69 -14.12 -1.34
CA ARG A 92 12.81 -13.94 0.10
C ARG A 92 12.29 -12.57 0.51
N GLU A 93 11.75 -12.50 1.70
CA GLU A 93 11.31 -11.24 2.28
C GLU A 93 12.44 -10.21 2.28
N ASP A 94 12.11 -8.99 1.94
CA ASP A 94 13.05 -7.90 1.97
C ASP A 94 13.22 -7.41 3.42
N PRO A 95 14.42 -7.55 4.03
CA PRO A 95 14.66 -7.20 5.43
C PRO A 95 14.51 -5.70 5.73
N LEU A 96 14.46 -4.86 4.69
CA LEU A 96 14.32 -3.41 4.84
C LEU A 96 12.88 -2.93 4.66
N ALA A 97 11.96 -3.80 4.24
CA ALA A 97 10.55 -3.49 4.13
C ALA A 97 9.77 -4.39 5.08
N PRO A 98 9.22 -3.85 6.16
CA PRO A 98 8.43 -4.65 7.08
C PRO A 98 7.18 -5.20 6.39
N GLU A 99 6.79 -6.40 6.80
CA GLU A 99 5.50 -6.96 6.42
C GLU A 99 4.36 -6.04 6.89
N VAL A 100 3.38 -5.82 6.04
CA VAL A 100 2.20 -5.01 6.33
C VAL A 100 1.00 -5.89 6.61
N SER A 101 0.56 -5.92 7.86
CA SER A 101 -0.72 -6.53 8.22
C SER A 101 -1.86 -5.56 7.88
N LEU A 102 -2.84 -6.05 7.13
CA LEU A 102 -4.00 -5.27 6.72
C LEU A 102 -5.02 -5.09 7.86
N GLY A 103 -4.97 -5.92 8.91
CA GLY A 103 -5.86 -5.81 10.05
C GLY A 103 -7.36 -5.80 9.64
N PRO A 104 -8.11 -4.70 9.91
CA PRO A 104 -9.52 -4.61 9.56
C PRO A 104 -9.76 -4.30 8.06
N VAL A 105 -8.72 -3.94 7.32
CA VAL A 105 -8.80 -3.60 5.89
C VAL A 105 -8.67 -4.86 5.05
N ARG A 106 -9.42 -4.97 3.98
CA ARG A 106 -9.24 -5.98 2.93
C ARG A 106 -8.90 -5.28 1.62
N ILE A 107 -8.17 -5.96 0.77
CA ILE A 107 -7.98 -5.55 -0.61
C ILE A 107 -9.24 -6.01 -1.37
N ASP A 108 -9.92 -5.08 -2.01
CA ASP A 108 -11.12 -5.34 -2.80
C ASP A 108 -10.75 -5.58 -4.26
N GLU A 109 -9.87 -4.77 -4.79
CA GLU A 109 -9.39 -4.88 -6.16
C GLU A 109 -7.94 -4.39 -6.26
N VAL A 110 -7.16 -5.07 -7.10
CA VAL A 110 -5.82 -4.63 -7.52
C VAL A 110 -5.82 -4.53 -9.03
N ARG A 111 -5.30 -3.44 -9.57
CA ARG A 111 -5.11 -3.24 -11.00
C ARG A 111 -3.68 -2.83 -11.32
N THR A 112 -3.19 -3.36 -12.43
CA THR A 112 -1.90 -2.96 -13.03
C THR A 112 -2.16 -2.51 -14.46
N ASP A 113 -1.81 -1.27 -14.78
CA ASP A 113 -2.10 -0.65 -16.09
C ASP A 113 -3.57 -0.77 -16.51
N GLY A 114 -4.49 -0.69 -15.54
CA GLY A 114 -5.93 -0.82 -15.74
C GLY A 114 -6.44 -2.26 -15.88
N VAL A 115 -5.56 -3.26 -15.81
CA VAL A 115 -5.93 -4.69 -15.85
C VAL A 115 -6.07 -5.20 -14.42
N THR A 116 -7.24 -5.75 -14.08
CA THR A 116 -7.50 -6.34 -12.76
C THR A 116 -6.70 -7.62 -12.57
N VAL A 117 -6.05 -7.72 -11.43
CA VAL A 117 -5.40 -8.95 -10.97
C VAL A 117 -6.46 -9.82 -10.32
N SER A 118 -6.75 -10.98 -10.92
CA SER A 118 -7.91 -11.83 -10.58
C SER A 118 -7.62 -12.94 -9.58
N ASP A 119 -6.37 -13.16 -9.23
CA ASP A 119 -5.97 -14.22 -8.30
C ASP A 119 -6.16 -13.76 -6.85
N ASP A 120 -6.66 -14.65 -5.99
CA ASP A 120 -6.79 -14.36 -4.55
C ASP A 120 -5.41 -14.17 -3.88
N GLU A 121 -4.44 -15.01 -4.26
CA GLU A 121 -3.04 -14.87 -3.92
C GLU A 121 -2.29 -14.37 -5.16
N TRP A 122 -1.64 -13.24 -5.06
CA TRP A 122 -0.97 -12.63 -6.20
C TRP A 122 0.42 -12.11 -5.87
N ARG A 123 1.24 -12.01 -6.91
CA ARG A 123 2.58 -11.45 -6.87
C ARG A 123 2.77 -10.50 -8.05
N LEU A 124 3.11 -9.26 -7.75
CA LEU A 124 3.47 -8.24 -8.75
C LEU A 124 4.99 -8.11 -8.78
N GLU A 125 5.60 -8.49 -9.90
CA GLU A 125 7.05 -8.44 -10.07
C GLU A 125 7.49 -7.11 -10.66
N PHE A 126 8.64 -6.62 -10.18
CA PHE A 126 9.31 -5.41 -10.64
C PHE A 126 10.71 -5.77 -11.13
N VAL A 127 10.93 -5.56 -12.41
CA VAL A 127 12.19 -5.92 -13.07
C VAL A 127 13.03 -4.65 -13.26
N PRO A 128 14.28 -4.62 -12.75
CA PRO A 128 15.16 -3.47 -12.92
C PRO A 128 15.33 -3.09 -14.39
N GLY A 129 15.17 -1.81 -14.68
CA GLY A 129 15.29 -1.27 -16.05
C GLY A 129 14.04 -1.40 -16.92
N GLU A 130 12.99 -2.03 -16.44
CA GLU A 130 11.67 -1.99 -17.08
C GLU A 130 10.83 -0.85 -16.47
N ALA A 131 9.91 -0.30 -17.26
CA ALA A 131 8.99 0.70 -16.75
C ALA A 131 8.02 0.05 -15.76
N ARG A 132 7.91 0.65 -14.57
CA ARG A 132 6.92 0.20 -13.58
C ARG A 132 5.50 0.43 -14.12
N PRO A 133 4.59 -0.55 -13.96
CA PRO A 133 3.19 -0.33 -14.30
C PRO A 133 2.52 0.67 -13.35
N LEU A 134 1.42 1.27 -13.79
CA LEU A 134 0.48 1.92 -12.90
C LEU A 134 -0.12 0.87 -11.97
N ILE A 135 -0.02 1.09 -10.66
CA ILE A 135 -0.60 0.20 -9.65
C ILE A 135 -1.72 0.94 -8.94
N GLU A 136 -2.90 0.35 -8.93
CA GLU A 136 -4.06 0.84 -8.18
C GLU A 136 -4.56 -0.26 -7.26
N MET A 137 -4.81 0.08 -5.99
CA MET A 137 -5.38 -0.82 -4.99
C MET A 137 -6.60 -0.19 -4.35
N ASP A 138 -7.73 -0.85 -4.45
CA ASP A 138 -8.94 -0.47 -3.73
C ASP A 138 -9.00 -1.25 -2.41
N LEU A 139 -9.03 -0.52 -1.32
CA LEU A 139 -9.01 -1.04 0.04
C LEU A 139 -10.35 -0.75 0.71
N VAL A 140 -10.89 -1.74 1.40
CA VAL A 140 -12.21 -1.64 2.04
C VAL A 140 -12.14 -2.10 3.49
N ALA A 141 -12.78 -1.36 4.39
CA ALA A 141 -12.99 -1.78 5.76
C ALA A 141 -14.43 -1.51 6.20
N ARG A 142 -14.97 -2.40 7.04
CA ARG A 142 -16.28 -2.20 7.65
C ARG A 142 -16.09 -1.67 9.07
N ILE A 143 -16.42 -0.38 9.27
CA ILE A 143 -16.24 0.35 10.53
C ILE A 143 -17.62 0.79 11.01
N GLU A 144 -18.02 0.38 12.22
CA GLU A 144 -19.31 0.72 12.81
C GLU A 144 -20.51 0.43 11.90
N GLY A 145 -20.42 -0.70 11.16
CA GLY A 145 -21.46 -1.11 10.23
C GLY A 145 -21.50 -0.34 8.90
N ARG A 146 -20.63 0.63 8.71
CA ARG A 146 -20.47 1.41 7.47
C ARG A 146 -19.23 0.95 6.72
N GLU A 147 -19.34 0.90 5.41
CA GLU A 147 -18.21 0.63 4.55
C GLU A 147 -17.41 1.90 4.33
N ARG A 148 -16.11 1.80 4.50
CA ARG A 148 -15.13 2.83 4.18
C ARG A 148 -14.17 2.29 3.17
N THR A 149 -13.89 3.08 2.14
CA THR A 149 -13.01 2.70 1.04
C THR A 149 -11.88 3.70 0.90
N TRP A 150 -10.72 3.19 0.58
CA TRP A 150 -9.54 3.97 0.21
C TRP A 150 -9.02 3.45 -1.12
N ARG A 151 -8.48 4.36 -1.90
CA ARG A 151 -7.67 4.01 -3.06
C ARG A 151 -6.23 4.39 -2.78
N VAL A 152 -5.33 3.48 -3.09
CA VAL A 152 -3.89 3.69 -3.11
C VAL A 152 -3.42 3.54 -4.55
N GLU A 153 -2.68 4.52 -5.04
CA GLU A 153 -2.21 4.56 -6.42
C GLU A 153 -0.72 4.85 -6.44
N LEU A 154 0.02 4.10 -7.25
CA LEU A 154 1.42 4.37 -7.55
C LEU A 154 1.57 4.54 -9.06
N LEU A 155 1.83 5.77 -9.48
CA LEU A 155 2.07 6.10 -10.89
C LEU A 155 3.43 5.54 -11.36
N PRO A 156 3.60 5.25 -12.67
CA PRO A 156 4.82 4.64 -13.22
C PRO A 156 6.12 5.37 -12.86
N TYR A 157 6.09 6.68 -12.77
CA TYR A 157 7.29 7.51 -12.51
C TYR A 157 7.23 8.28 -11.19
N ALA A 158 6.21 8.03 -10.36
CA ALA A 158 6.11 8.67 -9.06
C ALA A 158 7.12 8.07 -8.08
N SER A 159 7.70 8.91 -7.21
CA SER A 159 8.55 8.47 -6.11
C SER A 159 7.77 8.10 -4.85
N GLU A 160 6.47 8.39 -4.82
CA GLU A 160 5.57 8.16 -3.70
C GLU A 160 4.22 7.67 -4.20
N ALA A 161 3.57 6.85 -3.39
CA ALA A 161 2.21 6.41 -3.64
C ALA A 161 1.20 7.40 -3.01
N ASP A 162 0.16 7.70 -3.75
CA ASP A 162 -0.95 8.52 -3.27
C ASP A 162 -2.00 7.64 -2.57
N LYS A 163 -2.59 8.17 -1.48
CA LYS A 163 -3.70 7.54 -0.77
C LYS A 163 -4.82 8.55 -0.57
N TRP A 164 -6.07 8.15 -0.87
CA TRP A 164 -7.25 8.96 -0.55
C TRP A 164 -8.46 8.09 -0.20
N SER A 165 -9.41 8.68 0.55
CA SER A 165 -10.68 8.01 0.85
C SER A 165 -11.67 8.27 -0.28
N THR A 166 -12.35 7.20 -0.73
CA THR A 166 -13.40 7.28 -1.75
C THR A 166 -14.81 7.28 -1.14
N THR A 167 -14.92 7.11 0.19
CA THR A 167 -16.20 7.09 0.90
C THR A 167 -16.82 8.49 0.95
N GLY A 168 -18.04 8.62 0.47
CA GLY A 168 -18.78 9.89 0.52
C GLY A 168 -18.82 10.67 -0.79
N GLY A 169 -18.52 10.07 -1.92
CA GLY A 169 -18.55 10.73 -3.23
C GLY A 169 -17.49 11.83 -3.37
N GLY A 170 -16.54 11.84 -2.47
CA GLY A 170 -15.37 12.69 -2.52
C GLY A 170 -14.50 12.29 -3.70
N ARG A 171 -14.86 12.84 -4.86
CA ARG A 171 -13.93 13.02 -5.95
C ARG A 171 -12.71 13.71 -5.34
N ARG A 172 -11.54 13.20 -5.67
CA ARG A 172 -10.23 13.78 -5.38
C ARG A 172 -10.32 15.31 -5.35
N ASP A 173 -10.36 15.92 -4.17
CA ASP A 173 -10.10 17.36 -3.96
C ASP A 173 -8.58 17.63 -3.92
N GLY A 174 -7.79 16.70 -4.42
CA GLY A 174 -6.44 16.92 -4.87
C GLY A 174 -6.52 16.86 -6.38
N GLU A 175 -6.54 18.01 -6.99
CA GLU A 175 -6.16 18.20 -8.37
C GLU A 175 -4.99 17.24 -8.64
N ARG A 176 -5.23 16.15 -9.43
CA ARG A 176 -4.09 15.56 -10.14
C ARG A 176 -3.35 16.78 -10.61
N LEU A 177 -2.08 16.92 -10.27
CA LEU A 177 -1.22 17.77 -11.04
C LEU A 177 -1.39 17.23 -12.46
N ARG A 178 -2.40 17.74 -13.15
CA ARG A 178 -2.55 17.57 -14.59
C ARG A 178 -1.17 17.88 -15.08
N SER A 179 -0.62 17.01 -15.88
CA SER A 179 0.52 17.38 -16.71
C SER A 179 0.25 18.80 -17.11
N VAL A 180 1.03 19.72 -16.53
CA VAL A 180 0.81 21.14 -16.71
C VAL A 180 0.91 21.32 -18.19
N ASP A 181 -0.20 21.63 -18.85
CA ASP A 181 -0.20 21.87 -20.27
C ASP A 181 0.58 23.16 -20.42
N LEU A 182 1.80 23.03 -20.93
CA LEU A 182 2.70 24.17 -21.12
C LEU A 182 2.07 25.21 -22.05
N GLU A 183 1.13 24.79 -22.89
CA GLU A 183 0.31 25.67 -23.71
C GLU A 183 -0.67 26.50 -22.87
N GLU A 184 -1.30 25.90 -21.87
CA GLU A 184 -2.19 26.62 -20.93
C GLU A 184 -1.44 27.67 -20.09
N LEU A 185 -0.15 27.46 -19.85
CA LEU A 185 0.71 28.41 -19.12
C LEU A 185 1.36 29.45 -20.04
N GLY A 186 1.16 29.38 -21.36
CA GLY A 186 1.79 30.29 -22.30
C GLY A 186 3.32 30.13 -22.38
N LEU A 187 3.84 28.95 -21.98
CA LEU A 187 5.28 28.65 -21.98
C LEU A 187 5.74 27.92 -23.24
N SER A 188 4.80 27.59 -24.16
CA SER A 188 5.12 26.94 -25.43
C SER A 188 5.97 27.79 -26.38
N ASP A 189 5.96 29.11 -26.21
CA ASP A 189 6.63 30.06 -27.10
C ASP A 189 8.00 30.54 -26.59
N LEU A 190 8.56 29.90 -25.57
CA LEU A 190 9.91 30.23 -25.11
C LEU A 190 10.94 29.69 -26.10
N PRO A 191 11.75 30.57 -26.73
CA PRO A 191 12.84 30.13 -27.62
C PRO A 191 13.89 29.40 -26.80
N TRP A 192 14.21 28.22 -27.22
CA TRP A 192 15.32 27.38 -26.68
C TRP A 192 16.67 27.93 -27.12
#